data_3857f238073c285f934387ecaf4c7647
#
_entry.id   3857f238073c285f934387ecaf4c7647
#
_cell.length_a   1.000
_cell.length_b   1.000
_cell.length_c   1.000
_cell.angle_alpha   90.00
_cell.angle_beta   90.00
_cell.angle_gamma   90.00
#
_symmetry.space_group_name_H-M   'P 1'
#
loop_
_entity.id
_entity.type
_entity.pdbx_description
1 polymer ?
#
loop_
_entity_poly.entity_id
_entity_poly.type
_entity_poly.pdbx_seq_one_letter_code
_entity_poly.pdbx_strand_id
1 'polypeptide(L)'
;MVIHESEAKSRAVYGEGLQNVSKKILVGPRQGFAGYLRQFTVEPGGHTPYHQHDWHHVVYVLEGRGSLRTEEAEQALRSGSVVYTAPGSLHGFRNTGSGVLRFLCLVPEKGDAYGTED
;
A
#
# COMPACT_ATOMS: atom_id res chain seq x y z
N MET A 1 3.12 -21.30 9.17
CA MET A 1 2.35 -21.13 7.91
C MET A 1 3.28 -20.63 6.81
N VAL A 2 3.22 -21.23 5.66
CA VAL A 2 3.90 -20.73 4.46
C VAL A 2 2.87 -20.68 3.32
N ILE A 3 2.78 -19.52 2.68
CA ILE A 3 1.98 -19.37 1.46
C ILE A 3 2.81 -18.66 0.39
N HIS A 4 2.41 -18.82 -0.85
CA HIS A 4 2.91 -17.99 -1.94
C HIS A 4 1.89 -16.87 -2.19
N GLU A 5 2.35 -15.70 -2.59
CA GLU A 5 1.46 -14.55 -2.81
C GLU A 5 0.34 -14.83 -3.81
N SER A 6 0.55 -15.73 -4.75
CA SER A 6 -0.46 -16.11 -5.73
C SER A 6 -1.68 -16.80 -5.12
N GLU A 7 -1.56 -17.30 -3.88
CA GLU A 7 -2.66 -17.95 -3.18
C GLU A 7 -3.55 -16.92 -2.48
N ALA A 8 -3.10 -15.69 -2.32
CA ALA A 8 -3.91 -14.63 -1.73
C ALA A 8 -4.76 -13.96 -2.79
N LYS A 9 -6.02 -13.72 -2.46
CA LYS A 9 -6.96 -13.11 -3.39
C LYS A 9 -6.67 -11.64 -3.58
N SER A 10 -6.55 -11.21 -4.85
CA SER A 10 -6.44 -9.79 -5.19
C SER A 10 -7.83 -9.16 -5.23
N ARG A 11 -7.98 -8.00 -4.61
CA ARG A 11 -9.24 -7.26 -4.59
C ARG A 11 -9.01 -5.82 -5.01
N ALA A 12 -9.87 -5.29 -5.87
CA ALA A 12 -9.85 -3.87 -6.21
C ALA A 12 -10.15 -3.05 -4.96
N VAL A 13 -9.48 -1.93 -4.81
CA VAL A 13 -9.65 -1.04 -3.66
C VAL A 13 -10.38 0.21 -4.11
N TYR A 14 -11.42 0.58 -3.37
CA TYR A 14 -12.26 1.74 -3.68
C TYR A 14 -12.17 2.78 -2.59
N GLY A 15 -12.32 4.02 -2.97
CA GLY A 15 -12.40 5.13 -2.05
C GLY A 15 -12.05 6.43 -2.73
N GLU A 16 -12.33 7.53 -2.08
CA GLU A 16 -11.97 8.85 -2.57
C GLU A 16 -10.44 8.95 -2.70
N GLY A 17 -9.98 9.39 -3.85
CA GLY A 17 -8.54 9.53 -4.12
C GLY A 17 -7.84 8.24 -4.52
N LEU A 18 -8.55 7.11 -4.61
CA LEU A 18 -8.00 5.84 -5.10
C LEU A 18 -8.30 5.68 -6.59
N GLN A 19 -7.28 5.30 -7.36
CA GLN A 19 -7.43 4.99 -8.77
C GLN A 19 -6.53 3.84 -9.17
N ASN A 20 -7.12 2.82 -9.77
CA ASN A 20 -6.42 1.65 -10.33
C ASN A 20 -5.48 0.98 -9.33
N VAL A 21 -6.00 0.73 -8.12
CA VAL A 21 -5.28 0.09 -7.03
C VAL A 21 -5.99 -1.21 -6.66
N SER A 22 -5.20 -2.26 -6.44
CA SER A 22 -5.69 -3.51 -5.85
C SER A 22 -4.80 -3.93 -4.69
N LYS A 23 -5.33 -4.79 -3.82
CA LYS A 23 -4.56 -5.29 -2.68
C LYS A 23 -4.79 -6.77 -2.46
N LYS A 24 -3.79 -7.40 -1.84
CA LYS A 24 -3.88 -8.74 -1.25
C LYS A 24 -3.57 -8.61 0.23
N ILE A 25 -4.35 -9.26 1.06
CA ILE A 25 -4.00 -9.44 2.48
C ILE A 25 -3.20 -10.72 2.57
N LEU A 26 -1.93 -10.61 2.94
CA LEU A 26 -1.02 -11.75 3.02
C LEU A 26 -1.03 -12.35 4.42
N VAL A 27 -1.03 -11.53 5.46
CA VAL A 27 -1.14 -11.94 6.86
C VAL A 27 -2.03 -10.94 7.57
N GLY A 28 -2.89 -11.43 8.46
CA GLY A 28 -3.79 -10.58 9.22
C GLY A 28 -4.33 -11.25 10.47
N PRO A 29 -5.41 -10.70 11.05
CA PRO A 29 -5.99 -11.24 12.29
C PRO A 29 -6.47 -12.70 12.19
N ARG A 30 -6.73 -13.21 10.99
CA ARG A 30 -7.10 -14.62 10.80
C ARG A 30 -6.00 -15.56 11.26
N GLN A 31 -4.73 -15.14 11.24
CA GLN A 31 -3.58 -15.88 11.75
C GLN A 31 -3.27 -15.53 13.21
N GLY A 32 -4.06 -14.67 13.86
CA GLY A 32 -3.78 -14.18 15.20
C GLY A 32 -2.77 -13.02 15.24
N PHE A 33 -2.44 -12.45 14.09
CA PHE A 33 -1.53 -11.32 14.01
C PHE A 33 -2.29 -10.02 14.25
N ALA A 34 -1.76 -9.17 15.14
CA ALA A 34 -2.40 -7.90 15.51
C ALA A 34 -2.07 -6.79 14.49
N GLY A 35 -2.36 -7.05 13.23
CA GLY A 35 -2.08 -6.13 12.14
C GLY A 35 -2.39 -6.76 10.80
N TYR A 36 -1.98 -6.06 9.72
CA TYR A 36 -2.11 -6.54 8.35
C TYR A 36 -0.81 -6.35 7.61
N LEU A 37 -0.32 -7.42 6.98
CA LEU A 37 0.68 -7.33 5.93
C LEU A 37 -0.06 -7.41 4.61
N ARG A 38 -0.05 -6.32 3.85
CA ARG A 38 -0.76 -6.20 2.58
C ARG A 38 0.22 -6.03 1.44
N GLN A 39 -0.14 -6.54 0.27
CA GLN A 39 0.55 -6.24 -0.97
C GLN A 39 -0.37 -5.39 -1.83
N PHE A 40 0.07 -4.18 -2.15
CA PHE A 40 -0.65 -3.29 -3.05
C PHE A 40 -0.06 -3.36 -4.44
N THR A 41 -0.94 -3.31 -5.44
CA THR A 41 -0.57 -3.15 -6.85
C THR A 41 -1.25 -1.90 -7.37
N VAL A 42 -0.45 -0.97 -7.88
CA VAL A 42 -0.92 0.29 -8.48
C VAL A 42 -0.60 0.22 -9.97
N GLU A 43 -1.64 0.25 -10.80
CA GLU A 43 -1.48 0.22 -12.26
C GLU A 43 -0.91 1.54 -12.76
N PRO A 44 -0.35 1.58 -13.99
CA PRO A 44 0.11 2.84 -14.56
C PRO A 44 -0.98 3.92 -14.54
N GLY A 45 -0.63 5.12 -14.09
CA GLY A 45 -1.58 6.21 -13.91
C GLY A 45 -2.36 6.16 -12.61
N GLY A 46 -2.20 5.08 -11.83
CA GLY A 46 -2.90 4.91 -10.57
C GLY A 46 -2.24 5.63 -9.40
N HIS A 47 -3.01 5.79 -8.34
CA HIS A 47 -2.55 6.45 -7.13
C HIS A 47 -3.42 6.10 -5.93
N THR A 48 -2.87 6.28 -4.73
CA THR A 48 -3.59 6.21 -3.47
C THR A 48 -4.00 7.62 -3.03
N PRO A 49 -4.89 7.76 -2.03
CA PRO A 49 -5.24 9.09 -1.54
C PRO A 49 -4.02 9.80 -0.93
N TYR A 50 -4.03 11.12 -1.01
CA TYR A 50 -3.14 11.95 -0.23
C TYR A 50 -3.85 12.27 1.08
N HIS A 51 -3.49 11.55 2.16
CA HIS A 51 -4.24 11.57 3.40
C HIS A 51 -3.31 11.34 4.61
N GLN A 52 -3.90 11.43 5.79
CA GLN A 52 -3.22 11.11 7.04
C GLN A 52 -4.11 10.23 7.90
N HIS A 53 -3.48 9.50 8.84
CA HIS A 53 -4.18 8.71 9.83
C HIS A 53 -3.30 8.53 11.07
N ASP A 54 -3.88 8.01 12.16
CA ASP A 54 -3.22 7.98 13.47
C ASP A 54 -2.44 6.69 13.74
N TRP A 55 -1.91 6.04 12.70
CA TRP A 55 -1.09 4.85 12.83
C TRP A 55 0.14 4.89 11.95
N HIS A 56 1.08 3.99 12.23
CA HIS A 56 2.31 3.85 11.47
C HIS A 56 2.07 3.06 10.20
N HIS A 57 2.77 3.42 9.13
CA HIS A 57 2.92 2.60 7.93
C HIS A 57 4.38 2.22 7.76
N VAL A 58 4.63 0.95 7.44
CA VAL A 58 5.93 0.49 6.99
C VAL A 58 5.74 -0.11 5.61
N VAL A 59 6.47 0.40 4.62
CA VAL A 59 6.31 0.01 3.22
C VAL A 59 7.65 -0.43 2.64
N TYR A 60 7.61 -1.50 1.87
CA TYR A 60 8.75 -1.98 1.09
C TYR A 60 8.33 -2.15 -0.36
N VAL A 61 8.98 -1.43 -1.27
CA VAL A 61 8.66 -1.49 -2.71
C VAL A 61 9.28 -2.73 -3.33
N LEU A 62 8.45 -3.55 -3.96
CA LEU A 62 8.86 -4.81 -4.60
C LEU A 62 9.29 -4.59 -6.05
N GLU A 63 8.52 -3.82 -6.80
CA GLU A 63 8.80 -3.58 -8.22
C GLU A 63 8.15 -2.29 -8.70
N GLY A 64 8.62 -1.80 -9.82
CA GLY A 64 8.08 -0.62 -10.49
C GLY A 64 8.74 0.67 -10.08
N ARG A 65 8.15 1.75 -10.56
CA ARG A 65 8.57 3.12 -10.31
C ARG A 65 7.39 3.92 -9.81
N GLY A 66 7.61 4.71 -8.80
CA GLY A 66 6.57 5.54 -8.25
C GLY A 66 7.12 6.75 -7.54
N SER A 67 6.24 7.48 -6.88
CA SER A 67 6.63 8.55 -5.98
C SER A 67 5.79 8.52 -4.72
N LEU A 68 6.40 8.99 -3.63
CA LEU A 68 5.75 9.27 -2.36
C LEU A 68 5.63 10.78 -2.24
N ARG A 69 4.40 11.25 -2.11
CA ARG A 69 4.13 12.65 -1.82
C ARG A 69 3.94 12.83 -0.32
N THR A 70 4.64 13.81 0.25
CA THR A 70 4.48 14.25 1.64
C THR A 70 4.35 15.77 1.65
N GLU A 71 4.12 16.36 2.82
CA GLU A 71 4.07 17.83 2.95
C GLU A 71 5.39 18.50 2.56
N GLU A 72 6.51 17.80 2.75
CA GLU A 72 7.84 18.38 2.55
C GLU A 72 8.33 18.24 1.11
N ALA A 73 8.00 17.12 0.46
CA ALA A 73 8.58 16.79 -0.85
C ALA A 73 7.83 15.68 -1.54
N GLU A 74 8.14 15.50 -2.81
CA GLU A 74 7.79 14.31 -3.57
C GLU A 74 9.08 13.54 -3.82
N GLN A 75 9.13 12.28 -3.37
CA GLN A 75 10.34 11.45 -3.43
C GLN A 75 10.13 10.24 -4.32
N ALA A 76 11.10 9.95 -5.18
CA ALA A 76 11.04 8.82 -6.11
C ALA A 76 11.15 7.49 -5.36
N LEU A 77 10.37 6.51 -5.82
CA LEU A 77 10.37 5.14 -5.33
C LEU A 77 10.80 4.18 -6.42
N ARG A 78 11.55 3.15 -6.03
CA ARG A 78 11.95 2.05 -6.90
C ARG A 78 12.01 0.76 -6.10
N SER A 79 12.22 -0.36 -6.77
CA SER A 79 12.42 -1.65 -6.10
C SER A 79 13.48 -1.53 -5.01
N GLY A 80 13.15 -1.98 -3.80
CA GLY A 80 14.02 -1.89 -2.63
C GLY A 80 13.87 -0.61 -1.81
N SER A 81 13.03 0.35 -2.25
CA SER A 81 12.75 1.54 -1.43
C SER A 81 11.98 1.15 -0.18
N VAL A 82 12.35 1.75 0.93
CA VAL A 82 11.67 1.58 2.22
C VAL A 82 11.03 2.91 2.59
N VAL A 83 9.74 2.87 2.96
CA VAL A 83 9.00 4.05 3.40
C VAL A 83 8.48 3.82 4.81
N TYR A 84 8.67 4.80 5.66
CA TYR A 84 8.03 4.86 6.96
C TYR A 84 7.22 6.16 7.02
N THR A 85 5.93 6.05 7.37
CA THR A 85 5.10 7.21 7.64
C THR A 85 4.63 7.19 9.09
N ALA A 86 4.87 8.28 9.80
CA ALA A 86 4.47 8.43 11.19
C ALA A 86 2.97 8.75 11.29
N PRO A 87 2.35 8.46 12.46
CA PRO A 87 0.97 8.90 12.70
C PRO A 87 0.82 10.41 12.45
N GLY A 88 -0.25 10.79 11.77
CA GLY A 88 -0.55 12.20 11.44
C GLY A 88 0.19 12.77 10.25
N SER A 89 1.12 12.04 9.63
CA SER A 89 1.83 12.51 8.44
C SER A 89 0.97 12.36 7.20
N LEU A 90 0.83 13.45 6.43
CA LEU A 90 0.19 13.40 5.11
C LEU A 90 1.09 12.65 4.14
N HIS A 91 0.51 11.70 3.41
CA HIS A 91 1.25 10.90 2.43
C HIS A 91 0.33 10.33 1.36
N GLY A 92 0.88 10.06 0.19
CA GLY A 92 0.18 9.38 -0.89
C GLY A 92 1.19 8.78 -1.86
N PHE A 93 0.81 7.65 -2.46
CA PHE A 93 1.64 6.93 -3.43
C PHE A 93 1.07 7.13 -4.83
N ARG A 94 1.96 7.21 -5.80
CA ARG A 94 1.57 7.34 -7.19
C ARG A 94 2.50 6.51 -8.07
N ASN A 95 1.94 5.82 -9.06
CA ASN A 95 2.72 5.12 -10.06
C ASN A 95 3.19 6.12 -11.11
N THR A 96 4.51 6.24 -11.28
CA THR A 96 5.13 7.14 -12.26
C THR A 96 5.79 6.39 -13.40
N GLY A 97 5.71 5.06 -13.40
CA GLY A 97 6.32 4.21 -14.42
C GLY A 97 5.34 3.77 -15.49
N SER A 98 5.82 2.91 -16.38
CA SER A 98 5.03 2.31 -17.45
C SER A 98 4.50 0.92 -17.13
N GLY A 99 5.00 0.32 -16.06
CA GLY A 99 4.53 -0.97 -15.53
C GLY A 99 3.84 -0.79 -14.17
N VAL A 100 3.48 -1.90 -13.54
CA VAL A 100 2.87 -1.85 -12.21
C VAL A 100 3.86 -1.39 -11.16
N LEU A 101 3.35 -0.68 -10.16
CA LEU A 101 4.06 -0.40 -8.92
C LEU A 101 3.49 -1.34 -7.85
N ARG A 102 4.35 -2.14 -7.24
CA ARG A 102 3.91 -3.13 -6.25
C ARG A 102 4.72 -2.96 -4.98
N PHE A 103 4.03 -2.91 -3.84
CA PHE A 103 4.70 -2.74 -2.56
C PHE A 103 3.98 -3.48 -1.43
N LEU A 104 4.75 -3.86 -0.43
CA LEU A 104 4.23 -4.38 0.83
C LEU A 104 3.94 -3.21 1.77
N CYS A 105 2.86 -3.32 2.53
CA CYS A 105 2.49 -2.31 3.52
C CYS A 105 2.06 -3.01 4.81
N LEU A 106 2.74 -2.71 5.90
CA LEU A 106 2.45 -3.24 7.23
C LEU A 106 1.78 -2.14 8.06
N VAL A 107 0.62 -2.47 8.61
CA VAL A 107 -0.18 -1.56 9.45
C VAL A 107 -0.75 -2.32 10.65
N PRO A 108 -1.16 -1.61 11.73
CA PRO A 108 -1.96 -2.24 12.79
C PRO A 108 -3.35 -2.63 12.27
N GLU A 109 -4.13 -3.37 13.06
CA GLU A 109 -5.45 -3.85 12.64
C GLU A 109 -6.36 -2.72 12.12
N LYS A 110 -6.38 -1.58 12.79
CA LYS A 110 -7.21 -0.44 12.37
C LYS A 110 -6.73 0.22 11.06
N GLY A 111 -5.54 -0.14 10.60
CA GLY A 111 -4.96 0.48 9.41
C GLY A 111 -5.43 -0.09 8.08
N ASP A 112 -6.18 -1.17 8.06
CA ASP A 112 -6.74 -1.72 6.82
C ASP A 112 -8.12 -1.09 6.56
N ALA A 113 -8.10 0.17 6.17
CA ALA A 113 -9.28 1.04 6.17
C ALA A 113 -9.95 1.28 4.82
N TYR A 114 -9.37 0.79 3.72
CA TYR A 114 -9.97 1.01 2.40
C TYR A 114 -11.09 0.00 2.13
N GLY A 115 -12.15 0.47 1.46
CA GLY A 115 -13.18 -0.41 0.95
C GLY A 115 -12.65 -1.32 -0.16
N THR A 116 -13.11 -2.54 -0.19
CA THR A 116 -12.73 -3.51 -1.22
C THR A 116 -13.94 -4.14 -1.87
N GLU A 117 -13.71 -4.61 -3.08
CA GLU A 117 -14.65 -5.50 -3.77
C GLU A 117 -14.64 -6.86 -3.10
N ASP A 118 -15.79 -7.45 -2.91
CA ASP A 118 -15.93 -8.80 -2.36
C ASP A 118 -15.78 -9.89 -3.42
#